data_5e1fee2393b1c3b86a4af7dbcf826017
#
_entry.id   5e1fee2393b1c3b86a4af7dbcf826017
#
_cell.length_a   1.000
_cell.length_b   1.000
_cell.length_c   1.000
_cell.angle_alpha   90.00
_cell.angle_beta   90.00
_cell.angle_gamma   90.00
#
_symmetry.space_group_name_H-M   'P 1'
#
loop_
_entity.id
_entity.type
_entity.pdbx_description
1 polymer ?
#
loop_
_entity_poly.entity_id
_entity_poly.type
_entity_poly.pdbx_seq_one_letter_code
_entity_poly.pdbx_strand_id
1 'polypeptide(L)'
;HAFTLDRETGEFVLTQRGMTIPADTKEFAINMSNQRHWEAPMQGYVADLLAGKEGPRGKDFNMRWIASMVADVHRILTRGGIFIYPWDKKEPTKPGKLRLMYEANPMGLLVEQAGGAATNGRERILEITPTELHQRVPVFLGSKNEVAEATRYHRNADQAE
;
A
#
# COMPACT_ATOMS: atom_id res chain seq x y z
N HIS A 1 -7.50 2.98 -17.17
CA HIS A 1 -6.95 2.42 -18.42
C HIS A 1 -5.43 2.33 -18.30
N ALA A 2 -4.83 1.34 -18.99
CA ALA A 2 -3.38 1.25 -19.15
C ALA A 2 -2.98 1.42 -20.62
N PHE A 3 -1.84 2.10 -20.81
CA PHE A 3 -1.26 2.33 -22.12
C PHE A 3 0.20 1.88 -22.09
N THR A 4 0.67 1.33 -23.18
CA THR A 4 2.07 0.97 -23.39
C THR A 4 2.64 1.82 -24.52
N LEU A 5 3.82 2.42 -24.28
CA LEU A 5 4.53 3.14 -25.33
C LEU A 5 5.07 2.14 -26.35
N ASP A 6 4.61 2.26 -27.59
CA ASP A 6 5.26 1.63 -28.73
C ASP A 6 6.50 2.48 -29.12
N ARG A 7 7.68 1.91 -28.95
CA ARG A 7 8.94 2.63 -29.22
C ARG A 7 9.26 2.79 -30.69
N GLU A 8 8.65 1.99 -31.56
CA GLU A 8 8.87 2.09 -33.01
C GLU A 8 8.07 3.23 -33.62
N THR A 9 6.81 3.36 -33.19
CA THR A 9 5.91 4.43 -33.68
C THR A 9 5.93 5.69 -32.81
N GLY A 10 6.36 5.61 -31.57
CA GLY A 10 6.30 6.69 -30.58
C GLY A 10 4.90 6.93 -30.02
N GLU A 11 3.94 6.06 -30.28
CA GLU A 11 2.56 6.18 -29.87
C GLU A 11 2.24 5.38 -28.60
N PHE A 12 1.25 5.85 -27.83
CA PHE A 12 0.72 5.11 -26.69
C PHE A 12 -0.45 4.22 -27.11
N VAL A 13 -0.22 2.92 -27.09
CA VAL A 13 -1.23 1.91 -27.39
C VAL A 13 -2.04 1.57 -26.14
N LEU A 14 -3.37 1.64 -26.21
CA LEU A 14 -4.27 1.22 -25.14
C LEU A 14 -4.21 -0.30 -24.97
N THR A 15 -3.60 -0.76 -23.87
CA THR A 15 -3.41 -2.20 -23.58
C THR A 15 -4.46 -2.78 -22.64
N GLN A 16 -5.06 -1.96 -21.78
CA GLN A 16 -6.11 -2.42 -20.87
C GLN A 16 -7.14 -1.30 -20.60
N ARG A 17 -8.42 -1.62 -20.79
CA ARG A 17 -9.55 -0.72 -20.51
C ARG A 17 -10.12 -0.96 -19.13
N GLY A 18 -10.58 0.12 -18.46
CA GLY A 18 -11.39 0.04 -17.26
C GLY A 18 -10.80 -0.81 -16.14
N MET A 19 -9.51 -0.60 -15.83
CA MET A 19 -8.86 -1.32 -14.74
C MET A 19 -9.59 -1.08 -13.42
N THR A 20 -9.87 -2.17 -12.70
CA THR A 20 -10.48 -2.13 -11.36
C THR A 20 -9.70 -3.06 -10.44
N ILE A 21 -9.50 -2.62 -9.20
CA ILE A 21 -8.83 -3.40 -8.15
C ILE A 21 -9.89 -4.24 -7.43
N PRO A 22 -9.73 -5.58 -7.31
CA PRO A 22 -10.59 -6.40 -6.49
C PRO A 22 -10.62 -5.88 -5.04
N ALA A 23 -11.82 -5.85 -4.44
CA ALA A 23 -11.99 -5.37 -3.06
C ALA A 23 -11.19 -6.20 -2.05
N ASP A 24 -11.16 -7.52 -2.25
CA ASP A 24 -10.43 -8.47 -1.44
C ASP A 24 -9.14 -8.94 -2.11
N THR A 25 -8.17 -9.36 -1.30
CA THR A 25 -6.91 -9.91 -1.78
C THR A 25 -6.35 -11.00 -0.87
N LYS A 26 -5.40 -11.76 -1.41
CA LYS A 26 -4.52 -12.69 -0.68
C LYS A 26 -3.05 -12.38 -0.96
N GLU A 27 -2.74 -11.17 -1.39
CA GLU A 27 -1.36 -10.75 -1.68
C GLU A 27 -1.00 -9.48 -0.93
N PHE A 28 0.20 -9.46 -0.38
CA PHE A 28 0.76 -8.27 0.27
C PHE A 28 2.21 -8.03 -0.17
N ALA A 29 2.61 -6.79 -0.17
CA ALA A 29 3.96 -6.35 -0.50
C ALA A 29 4.49 -5.43 0.60
N ILE A 30 5.54 -5.84 1.28
CA ILE A 30 6.21 -5.10 2.35
C ILE A 30 7.66 -5.51 2.45
N ASN A 31 8.55 -4.59 2.82
CA ASN A 31 9.96 -4.93 3.06
C ASN A 31 10.14 -5.66 4.41
N MET A 32 10.02 -6.98 4.39
CA MET A 32 10.12 -7.84 5.59
C MET A 32 11.45 -7.67 6.36
N SER A 33 12.52 -7.23 5.72
CA SER A 33 13.80 -7.02 6.40
C SER A 33 13.76 -5.94 7.50
N ASN A 34 12.72 -5.09 7.49
CA ASN A 34 12.50 -4.04 8.48
C ASN A 34 11.51 -4.44 9.60
N GLN A 35 10.98 -5.66 9.62
CA GLN A 35 9.94 -6.12 10.56
C GLN A 35 10.23 -5.76 12.03
N ARG A 36 11.47 -5.93 12.50
CA ARG A 36 11.87 -5.62 13.87
C ARG A 36 11.81 -4.13 14.24
N HIS A 37 11.64 -3.26 13.24
CA HIS A 37 11.62 -1.80 13.42
C HIS A 37 10.22 -1.20 13.29
N TRP A 38 9.22 -1.97 12.84
CA TRP A 38 7.86 -1.47 12.70
C TRP A 38 7.18 -1.21 14.04
N GLU A 39 6.12 -0.38 14.02
CA GLU A 39 5.18 -0.24 15.13
C GLU A 39 4.50 -1.58 15.42
N ALA A 40 4.10 -1.77 16.69
CA ALA A 40 3.43 -3.00 17.13
C ALA A 40 2.19 -3.38 16.30
N PRO A 41 1.28 -2.44 15.93
CA PRO A 41 0.13 -2.77 15.09
C PRO A 41 0.52 -3.33 13.72
N MET A 42 1.58 -2.82 13.10
CA MET A 42 2.07 -3.37 11.82
C MET A 42 2.70 -4.75 11.98
N GLN A 43 3.44 -4.97 13.07
CA GLN A 43 3.99 -6.31 13.37
C GLN A 43 2.88 -7.32 13.59
N GLY A 44 1.83 -6.97 14.35
CA GLY A 44 0.65 -7.81 14.58
C GLY A 44 -0.11 -8.11 13.29
N TYR A 45 -0.38 -7.08 12.47
CA TYR A 45 -1.04 -7.27 11.18
C TYR A 45 -0.30 -8.25 10.28
N VAL A 46 1.01 -8.07 10.10
CA VAL A 46 1.81 -8.97 9.25
C VAL A 46 1.93 -10.37 9.85
N ALA A 47 2.06 -10.51 11.17
CA ALA A 47 2.05 -11.81 11.84
C ALA A 47 0.76 -12.60 11.52
N ASP A 48 -0.40 -11.93 11.54
CA ASP A 48 -1.69 -12.54 11.21
C ASP A 48 -1.82 -12.91 9.73
N LEU A 49 -1.20 -12.15 8.81
CA LEU A 49 -1.10 -12.55 7.41
C LEU A 49 -0.26 -13.84 7.23
N LEU A 50 0.86 -13.92 7.97
CA LEU A 50 1.78 -15.07 7.90
C LEU A 50 1.26 -16.31 8.61
N ALA A 51 0.35 -16.16 9.59
CA ALA A 51 -0.28 -17.28 10.28
C ALA A 51 -1.20 -18.12 9.36
N GLY A 52 -1.57 -17.58 8.20
CA GLY A 52 -2.31 -18.32 7.20
C GLY A 52 -3.71 -18.76 7.65
N LYS A 53 -4.13 -19.93 7.19
CA LYS A 53 -5.45 -20.51 7.50
C LYS A 53 -5.65 -20.80 8.98
N GLU A 54 -4.58 -21.12 9.68
CA GLU A 54 -4.59 -21.46 11.11
C GLU A 54 -4.68 -20.21 11.99
N GLY A 55 -4.41 -19.04 11.42
CA GLY A 55 -4.45 -17.75 12.11
C GLY A 55 -5.80 -17.06 12.04
N PRO A 56 -5.90 -15.87 12.67
CA PRO A 56 -7.16 -15.13 12.79
C PRO A 56 -7.74 -14.66 11.45
N ARG A 57 -6.94 -14.62 10.38
CA ARG A 57 -7.38 -14.23 9.04
C ARG A 57 -8.06 -15.39 8.28
N GLY A 58 -7.90 -16.65 8.72
CA GLY A 58 -8.55 -17.84 8.17
C GLY A 58 -8.24 -18.12 6.68
N LYS A 59 -7.19 -17.51 6.15
CA LYS A 59 -6.76 -17.66 4.74
C LYS A 59 -5.27 -17.45 4.57
N ASP A 60 -4.68 -18.11 3.57
CA ASP A 60 -3.27 -17.95 3.24
C ASP A 60 -3.04 -16.67 2.44
N PHE A 61 -1.96 -15.96 2.76
CA PHE A 61 -1.49 -14.80 2.02
C PHE A 61 -0.14 -15.07 1.37
N ASN A 62 0.09 -14.48 0.19
CA ASN A 62 1.35 -14.55 -0.53
C ASN A 62 2.06 -13.19 -0.49
N MET A 63 3.30 -13.17 -0.06
CA MET A 63 4.13 -11.98 -0.17
C MET A 63 4.63 -11.80 -1.61
N ARG A 64 4.49 -10.58 -2.14
CA ARG A 64 4.90 -10.20 -3.51
C ARG A 64 5.65 -8.86 -3.49
N TRP A 65 6.85 -8.85 -2.98
CA TRP A 65 7.67 -7.66 -2.87
C TRP A 65 8.64 -7.53 -4.06
N ILE A 66 8.50 -6.46 -4.88
CA ILE A 66 9.38 -6.18 -6.03
C ILE A 66 10.45 -5.15 -5.67
N ALA A 67 10.28 -4.40 -4.58
CA ALA A 67 11.13 -3.28 -4.17
C ALA A 67 11.08 -2.08 -5.14
N SER A 68 10.08 -2.00 -5.98
CA SER A 68 9.75 -0.85 -6.82
C SER A 68 8.27 -0.54 -6.65
N MET A 69 7.95 0.61 -6.03
CA MET A 69 6.55 0.99 -5.78
C MET A 69 5.72 1.02 -7.05
N VAL A 70 6.27 1.54 -8.15
CA VAL A 70 5.57 1.61 -9.44
C VAL A 70 5.21 0.20 -9.95
N ALA A 71 6.14 -0.75 -9.86
CA ALA A 71 5.91 -2.12 -10.29
C ALA A 71 4.91 -2.86 -9.38
N ASP A 72 5.00 -2.65 -8.06
CA ASP A 72 4.03 -3.19 -7.09
C ASP A 72 2.63 -2.62 -7.34
N VAL A 73 2.50 -1.30 -7.53
CA VAL A 73 1.22 -0.64 -7.84
C VAL A 73 0.65 -1.12 -9.17
N HIS A 74 1.45 -1.25 -10.22
CA HIS A 74 0.98 -1.80 -11.50
C HIS A 74 0.43 -3.22 -11.34
N ARG A 75 1.11 -4.08 -10.59
CA ARG A 75 0.60 -5.42 -10.26
C ARG A 75 -0.74 -5.34 -9.52
N ILE A 76 -0.86 -4.46 -8.52
CA ILE A 76 -2.08 -4.29 -7.73
C ILE A 76 -3.24 -3.78 -8.59
N LEU A 77 -3.00 -2.82 -9.48
CA LEU A 77 -3.99 -2.35 -10.45
C LEU A 77 -4.50 -3.47 -11.37
N THR A 78 -3.67 -4.48 -11.63
CA THR A 78 -4.00 -5.59 -12.54
C THR A 78 -4.74 -6.73 -11.84
N ARG A 79 -4.38 -7.07 -10.59
CA ARG A 79 -4.86 -8.30 -9.93
C ARG A 79 -5.19 -8.16 -8.44
N GLY A 80 -5.09 -6.97 -7.88
CA GLY A 80 -5.26 -6.74 -6.45
C GLY A 80 -3.98 -6.98 -5.65
N GLY A 81 -4.09 -6.72 -4.36
CA GLY A 81 -2.99 -6.77 -3.41
C GLY A 81 -2.99 -5.56 -2.50
N ILE A 82 -2.13 -5.56 -1.50
CA ILE A 82 -1.80 -4.39 -0.70
C ILE A 82 -0.29 -4.14 -0.74
N PHE A 83 0.10 -2.90 -1.02
CA PHE A 83 1.47 -2.40 -0.86
C PHE A 83 1.55 -1.61 0.43
N ILE A 84 2.59 -1.89 1.24
CA ILE A 84 2.78 -1.27 2.54
C ILE A 84 4.22 -0.80 2.69
N TYR A 85 4.35 0.48 3.00
CA TYR A 85 5.60 1.06 3.46
C TYR A 85 5.33 1.82 4.77
N PRO A 86 5.40 1.14 5.94
CA PRO A 86 5.04 1.73 7.22
C PRO A 86 6.11 2.68 7.73
N TRP A 87 5.77 3.42 8.77
CA TRP A 87 6.78 4.04 9.62
C TRP A 87 7.65 2.96 10.29
N ASP A 88 8.93 3.25 10.45
CA ASP A 88 9.82 2.40 11.21
C ASP A 88 10.74 3.23 12.15
N LYS A 89 11.03 2.69 13.33
CA LYS A 89 11.86 3.32 14.36
C LYS A 89 13.37 3.37 14.05
N LYS A 90 13.77 2.90 12.89
CA LYS A 90 15.16 2.97 12.42
C LYS A 90 15.55 4.42 12.12
N GLU A 91 14.59 5.23 11.66
CA GLU A 91 14.72 6.66 11.44
C GLU A 91 13.55 7.39 12.14
N PRO A 92 13.55 7.46 13.49
CA PRO A 92 12.38 7.91 14.27
C PRO A 92 11.98 9.36 14.01
N THR A 93 12.88 10.18 13.52
CA THR A 93 12.63 11.59 13.15
C THR A 93 11.93 11.74 11.80
N LYS A 94 11.83 10.69 11.00
CA LYS A 94 11.14 10.71 9.70
C LYS A 94 9.78 10.06 9.84
N PRO A 95 8.70 10.77 9.47
CA PRO A 95 7.33 10.26 9.60
C PRO A 95 7.02 9.09 8.65
N GLY A 96 7.89 8.80 7.70
CA GLY A 96 7.76 7.71 6.74
C GLY A 96 8.94 7.66 5.78
N LYS A 97 8.86 6.80 4.79
CA LYS A 97 9.92 6.62 3.78
C LYS A 97 9.58 7.30 2.45
N LEU A 98 8.34 7.17 2.01
CA LEU A 98 7.86 7.68 0.74
C LEU A 98 7.40 9.15 0.88
N ARG A 99 7.46 9.89 -0.23
CA ARG A 99 7.09 11.30 -0.25
C ARG A 99 5.61 11.45 -0.54
N LEU A 100 4.97 12.36 0.19
CA LEU A 100 3.52 12.59 0.06
C LEU A 100 3.16 13.06 -1.34
N MET A 101 3.80 14.14 -1.83
CA MET A 101 3.32 14.86 -3.01
C MET A 101 3.57 14.14 -4.32
N TYR A 102 4.70 13.45 -4.48
CA TYR A 102 5.10 12.90 -5.78
C TYR A 102 5.32 11.37 -5.80
N GLU A 103 4.98 10.69 -4.68
CA GLU A 103 4.91 9.23 -4.60
C GLU A 103 3.54 8.79 -4.07
N ALA A 104 3.16 9.16 -2.84
CA ALA A 104 1.94 8.69 -2.20
C ALA A 104 0.66 9.22 -2.87
N ASN A 105 0.59 10.53 -3.13
CA ASN A 105 -0.59 11.15 -3.76
C ASN A 105 -0.87 10.61 -5.17
N PRO A 106 0.07 10.60 -6.13
CA PRO A 106 -0.23 10.10 -7.46
C PRO A 106 -0.59 8.62 -7.46
N MET A 107 0.08 7.79 -6.66
CA MET A 107 -0.27 6.36 -6.56
C MET A 107 -1.59 6.14 -5.83
N GLY A 108 -1.85 6.91 -4.77
CA GLY A 108 -3.14 6.90 -4.05
C GLY A 108 -4.29 7.26 -4.97
N LEU A 109 -4.15 8.31 -5.77
CA LEU A 109 -5.15 8.72 -6.74
C LEU A 109 -5.46 7.60 -7.76
N LEU A 110 -4.43 7.00 -8.36
CA LEU A 110 -4.61 5.91 -9.32
C LEU A 110 -5.32 4.70 -8.70
N VAL A 111 -4.90 4.31 -7.49
CA VAL A 111 -5.47 3.17 -6.76
C VAL A 111 -6.93 3.43 -6.40
N GLU A 112 -7.27 4.60 -5.88
CA GLU A 112 -8.66 4.95 -5.52
C GLU A 112 -9.57 5.07 -6.74
N GLN A 113 -9.09 5.66 -7.85
CA GLN A 113 -9.84 5.72 -9.11
C GLN A 113 -10.10 4.32 -9.69
N ALA A 114 -9.27 3.34 -9.35
CA ALA A 114 -9.48 1.94 -9.71
C ALA A 114 -10.32 1.15 -8.67
N GLY A 115 -10.91 1.81 -7.67
CA GLY A 115 -11.77 1.19 -6.66
C GLY A 115 -11.04 0.59 -5.46
N GLY A 116 -9.74 0.87 -5.31
CA GLY A 116 -8.95 0.55 -4.13
C GLY A 116 -9.02 1.65 -3.06
N ALA A 117 -8.07 1.64 -2.13
CA ALA A 117 -7.91 2.65 -1.08
C ALA A 117 -6.45 2.98 -0.82
N ALA A 118 -6.17 4.16 -0.25
CA ALA A 118 -4.83 4.60 0.13
C ALA A 118 -4.86 5.36 1.46
N THR A 119 -4.02 4.95 2.43
CA THR A 119 -3.94 5.51 3.78
C THR A 119 -2.50 5.56 4.27
N ASN A 120 -2.23 6.40 5.28
CA ASN A 120 -0.98 6.36 6.04
C ASN A 120 -1.05 5.39 7.24
N GLY A 121 -2.13 4.62 7.36
CA GLY A 121 -2.47 3.76 8.49
C GLY A 121 -3.51 4.37 9.44
N ARG A 122 -3.76 5.67 9.37
CA ARG A 122 -4.70 6.42 10.24
C ARG A 122 -5.67 7.28 9.46
N GLU A 123 -5.19 7.97 8.42
CA GLU A 123 -5.98 8.87 7.58
C GLU A 123 -5.75 8.58 6.08
N ARG A 124 -6.68 9.02 5.26
CA ARG A 124 -6.60 8.85 3.81
C ARG A 124 -5.48 9.71 3.23
N ILE A 125 -4.65 9.15 2.35
CA ILE A 125 -3.49 9.85 1.76
C ILE A 125 -3.90 11.17 1.08
N LEU A 126 -4.98 11.18 0.31
CA LEU A 126 -5.42 12.35 -0.45
C LEU A 126 -6.04 13.46 0.42
N GLU A 127 -6.25 13.23 1.71
CA GLU A 127 -6.74 14.23 2.68
C GLU A 127 -5.60 14.88 3.48
N ILE A 128 -4.38 14.35 3.38
CA ILE A 128 -3.21 14.91 4.05
C ILE A 128 -2.81 16.21 3.38
N THR A 129 -2.90 17.32 4.12
CA THR A 129 -2.43 18.63 3.63
C THR A 129 -0.89 18.66 3.63
N PRO A 130 -0.23 18.87 2.48
CA PRO A 130 1.21 18.99 2.43
C PRO A 130 1.72 20.23 3.19
N THR A 131 2.74 20.05 3.99
CA THR A 131 3.41 21.15 4.72
C THR A 131 4.77 21.50 4.11
N GLU A 132 5.36 20.58 3.35
CA GLU A 132 6.64 20.77 2.65
C GLU A 132 6.71 19.89 1.39
N LEU A 133 7.55 20.29 0.42
CA LEU A 133 7.69 19.60 -0.86
C LEU A 133 8.13 18.14 -0.70
N HIS A 134 9.03 17.87 0.22
CA HIS A 134 9.62 16.54 0.44
C HIS A 134 9.03 15.82 1.67
N GLN A 135 7.87 16.27 2.15
CA GLN A 135 7.15 15.63 3.26
C GLN A 135 7.03 14.12 3.03
N ARG A 136 7.39 13.35 4.05
CA ARG A 136 7.31 11.90 4.02
C ARG A 136 6.12 11.40 4.81
N VAL A 137 5.59 10.24 4.37
CA VAL A 137 4.45 9.58 5.02
C VAL A 137 4.61 8.06 4.96
N PRO A 138 4.02 7.31 5.90
CA PRO A 138 3.73 5.90 5.70
C PRO A 138 2.72 5.74 4.56
N VAL A 139 2.77 4.62 3.83
CA VAL A 139 1.87 4.38 2.71
C VAL A 139 1.34 2.96 2.74
N PHE A 140 0.01 2.81 2.79
CA PHE A 140 -0.73 1.57 2.62
C PHE A 140 -1.72 1.79 1.50
N LEU A 141 -1.63 1.04 0.41
CA LEU A 141 -2.52 1.21 -0.73
C LEU A 141 -2.80 -0.11 -1.45
N GLY A 142 -3.99 -0.22 -2.04
CA GLY A 142 -4.39 -1.41 -2.79
C GLY A 142 -5.86 -1.79 -2.60
N SER A 143 -6.11 -3.10 -2.50
CA SER A 143 -7.46 -3.66 -2.28
C SER A 143 -8.10 -3.09 -1.02
N LYS A 144 -9.26 -2.45 -1.19
CA LYS A 144 -9.87 -1.59 -0.15
C LYS A 144 -10.14 -2.30 1.17
N ASN A 145 -10.57 -3.57 1.14
CA ASN A 145 -10.87 -4.32 2.34
C ASN A 145 -9.60 -4.64 3.14
N GLU A 146 -8.49 -4.89 2.45
CA GLU A 146 -7.21 -5.18 3.09
C GLU A 146 -6.56 -3.90 3.64
N VAL A 147 -6.68 -2.77 2.93
CA VAL A 147 -6.24 -1.45 3.43
C VAL A 147 -7.04 -1.04 4.66
N ALA A 148 -8.35 -1.25 4.67
CA ALA A 148 -9.20 -0.99 5.84
C ALA A 148 -8.81 -1.85 7.04
N GLU A 149 -8.46 -3.12 6.82
CA GLU A 149 -8.02 -4.02 7.87
C GLU A 149 -6.68 -3.57 8.46
N ALA A 150 -5.67 -3.27 7.65
CA ALA A 150 -4.39 -2.73 8.13
C ALA A 150 -4.57 -1.43 8.93
N THR A 151 -5.47 -0.55 8.49
CA THR A 151 -5.85 0.67 9.21
C THR A 151 -6.51 0.37 10.56
N ARG A 152 -7.35 -0.67 10.64
CA ARG A 152 -8.00 -1.09 11.88
C ARG A 152 -6.98 -1.48 12.96
N TYR A 153 -5.91 -2.17 12.60
CA TYR A 153 -4.84 -2.52 13.56
C TYR A 153 -4.21 -1.27 14.19
N HIS A 154 -3.95 -0.23 13.39
CA HIS A 154 -3.37 1.03 13.90
C HIS A 154 -4.36 1.79 14.78
N ARG A 155 -5.61 1.94 14.32
CA ARG A 155 -6.64 2.65 15.11
C ARG A 155 -6.95 1.96 16.45
N ASN A 156 -6.96 0.64 16.49
CA ASN A 156 -7.18 -0.10 17.72
C ASN A 156 -6.01 0.10 18.70
N ALA A 157 -4.78 0.18 18.21
CA ALA A 157 -3.62 0.45 19.07
C ALA A 157 -3.66 1.88 19.63
N ASP A 158 -4.00 2.87 18.79
CA ASP A 158 -4.11 4.28 19.21
C ASP A 158 -5.23 4.50 20.26
N GLN A 159 -6.26 3.63 20.31
CA GLN A 159 -7.34 3.70 21.31
C GLN A 159 -7.00 2.99 22.63
N ALA A 160 -5.97 2.15 22.62
CA ALA A 160 -5.54 1.39 23.80
C ALA A 160 -4.45 2.11 24.62
N GLU A 161 -3.89 3.20 24.10
CA GLU A 161 -2.96 4.11 24.78
C GLU A 161 -3.71 5.22 25.53
#